data_bb32916e8874384830f93197debda7d4
#
_entry.id   bb32916e8874384830f93197debda7d4
#
_cell.length_a   1.000
_cell.length_b   1.000
_cell.length_c   1.000
_cell.angle_alpha   90.00
_cell.angle_beta   90.00
_cell.angle_gamma   90.00
#
_symmetry.space_group_name_H-M   'P 1'
#
loop_
_entity.id
_entity.type
_entity.pdbx_description
1 polymer ?
#
loop_
_entity_poly.entity_id
_entity_poly.type
_entity_poly.pdbx_seq_one_letter_code
_entity_poly.pdbx_strand_id
1 'polypeptide(L)'
;MSKKNLLDKHVSIGKITKPHGLKGFCRILLYNDSSVALSDLCYLKIRKDSKIVELKIEKFDLSSLLIKFFDINDRNNVEKYRDFEILILRSDIKGNKDDLYLADLIDSELYFDEVKVGLISETISYAGNDLLKVVGFNRKEHLIPIRKELVKFF
;
A
#
# COMPACT_ATOMS: atom_id res chain seq x y z
N MET A 1 -18.80 -12.75 12.48
CA MET A 1 -17.69 -11.91 12.08
C MET A 1 -18.20 -10.80 11.22
N SER A 2 -18.07 -9.62 11.71
CA SER A 2 -18.55 -8.48 10.99
C SER A 2 -17.88 -8.44 9.63
N LYS A 3 -18.63 -8.17 8.63
CA LYS A 3 -18.21 -7.62 7.36
C LYS A 3 -17.56 -6.24 7.59
N LYS A 4 -16.78 -6.12 8.66
CA LYS A 4 -15.86 -5.00 8.91
C LYS A 4 -14.79 -5.14 7.87
N ASN A 5 -15.30 -5.37 6.89
CA ASN A 5 -15.46 -4.29 6.05
C ASN A 5 -14.21 -4.16 5.28
N LEU A 6 -14.21 -4.89 4.21
CA LEU A 6 -13.35 -4.62 3.09
C LEU A 6 -13.23 -3.11 2.80
N LEU A 7 -14.21 -2.32 3.24
CA LEU A 7 -14.24 -0.86 3.06
C LEU A 7 -13.39 -0.10 4.08
N ASP A 8 -13.18 -0.67 5.28
CA ASP A 8 -12.42 -0.03 6.36
C ASP A 8 -11.03 -0.61 6.52
N LYS A 9 -10.61 -1.47 5.60
CA LYS A 9 -9.28 -2.07 5.64
C LYS A 9 -8.22 -1.05 5.25
N HIS A 10 -7.26 -0.84 6.14
CA HIS A 10 -6.08 -0.04 5.85
C HIS A 10 -5.09 -0.84 5.01
N VAL A 11 -4.52 -0.19 4.03
CA VAL A 11 -3.51 -0.78 3.14
C VAL A 11 -2.20 -0.03 3.34
N SER A 12 -1.10 -0.77 3.47
CA SER A 12 0.24 -0.20 3.52
C SER A 12 0.68 0.17 2.10
N ILE A 13 0.95 1.45 1.88
CA ILE A 13 1.35 1.96 0.55
C ILE A 13 2.81 2.41 0.50
N GLY A 14 3.48 2.43 1.63
CA GLY A 14 4.86 2.88 1.70
C GLY A 14 5.37 2.94 3.12
N LYS A 15 6.45 3.66 3.32
CA LYS A 15 7.02 3.86 4.64
C LYS A 15 7.76 5.20 4.74
N ILE A 16 7.92 5.68 5.97
CA ILE A 16 8.79 6.81 6.29
C ILE A 16 10.22 6.28 6.34
N THR A 17 11.13 6.87 5.57
CA THR A 17 12.50 6.38 5.51
C THR A 17 13.46 7.15 6.41
N LYS A 18 13.49 8.46 6.28
CA LYS A 18 14.45 9.28 7.04
C LYS A 18 14.00 10.73 7.12
N PRO A 19 14.55 11.49 8.09
CA PRO A 19 14.35 12.93 8.10
C PRO A 19 14.99 13.58 6.88
N HIS A 20 14.40 14.69 6.45
CA HIS A 20 14.97 15.55 5.42
C HIS A 20 15.15 16.95 5.99
N GLY A 21 16.38 17.41 6.11
CA GLY A 21 16.68 18.70 6.71
C GLY A 21 16.40 18.74 8.20
N LEU A 22 16.19 19.95 8.73
CA LEU A 22 16.05 20.21 10.17
C LEU A 22 14.64 20.60 10.62
N LYS A 23 13.76 20.90 9.66
CA LYS A 23 12.46 21.52 9.94
C LYS A 23 11.30 20.55 10.14
N GLY A 24 11.58 19.24 10.21
CA GLY A 24 10.56 18.23 10.45
C GLY A 24 10.00 17.54 9.20
N PHE A 25 10.59 17.76 8.04
CA PHE A 25 10.22 17.01 6.83
C PHE A 25 10.70 15.57 6.89
N CYS A 26 9.86 14.67 6.39
CA CYS A 26 10.18 13.25 6.28
C CYS A 26 10.26 12.87 4.80
N ARG A 27 11.26 12.09 4.45
CA ARG A 27 11.30 11.43 3.16
C ARG A 27 10.51 10.14 3.24
N ILE A 28 9.68 9.87 2.23
CA ILE A 28 8.87 8.66 2.18
C ILE A 28 9.26 7.81 0.97
N LEU A 29 9.03 6.51 1.09
CA LEU A 29 9.14 5.56 0.01
C LEU A 29 7.75 5.00 -0.26
N LEU A 30 7.27 5.06 -1.48
CA LEU A 30 6.02 4.44 -1.90
C LEU A 30 6.30 3.15 -2.66
N TYR A 31 5.51 2.11 -2.38
CA TYR A 31 5.71 0.78 -2.96
C TYR A 31 5.24 0.71 -4.41
N ASN A 32 4.30 1.56 -4.77
CA ASN A 32 3.84 1.71 -6.14
C ASN A 32 3.56 3.19 -6.41
N ASP A 33 3.17 3.52 -7.62
CA ASP A 33 2.97 4.90 -8.05
C ASP A 33 1.63 5.47 -7.54
N SER A 34 1.44 5.42 -6.22
CA SER A 34 0.20 5.81 -5.55
C SER A 34 0.29 7.17 -4.86
N SER A 35 1.25 7.97 -5.27
CA SER A 35 1.49 9.29 -4.66
C SER A 35 0.29 10.23 -4.74
N VAL A 36 -0.54 10.09 -5.76
CA VAL A 36 -1.75 10.89 -5.92
C VAL A 36 -2.74 10.66 -4.78
N ALA A 37 -2.79 9.44 -4.23
CA ALA A 37 -3.69 9.13 -3.12
C ALA A 37 -3.38 9.94 -1.85
N LEU A 38 -2.13 10.36 -1.68
CA LEU A 38 -1.71 11.15 -0.52
C LEU A 38 -2.04 12.64 -0.66
N SER A 39 -2.19 13.13 -1.89
CA SER A 39 -2.33 14.57 -2.16
C SER A 39 -3.62 15.16 -1.59
N ASP A 40 -4.66 14.36 -1.47
CA ASP A 40 -5.98 14.80 -1.00
C ASP A 40 -6.24 14.49 0.47
N LEU A 41 -5.29 13.85 1.17
CA LEU A 41 -5.47 13.47 2.56
C LEU A 41 -5.07 14.60 3.51
N CYS A 42 -5.88 14.78 4.55
CA CYS A 42 -5.57 15.70 5.65
C CYS A 42 -4.87 14.99 6.80
N TYR A 43 -5.14 13.72 6.99
CA TYR A 43 -4.59 12.88 8.05
C TYR A 43 -3.99 11.62 7.47
N LEU A 44 -2.94 11.14 8.10
CA LEU A 44 -2.25 9.92 7.69
C LEU A 44 -2.07 9.02 8.89
N LYS A 45 -2.41 7.73 8.74
CA LYS A 45 -2.10 6.73 9.74
C LYS A 45 -0.77 6.07 9.41
N ILE A 46 0.06 5.93 10.41
CA ILE A 46 1.34 5.25 10.31
C ILE A 46 1.41 4.16 11.37
N ARG A 47 2.11 3.08 11.05
CA ARG A 47 2.18 1.90 11.92
C ARG A 47 3.58 1.34 11.97
N LYS A 48 4.01 0.98 13.16
CA LYS A 48 5.19 0.16 13.37
C LYS A 48 4.86 -0.88 14.46
N ASP A 49 5.01 -2.16 14.12
CA ASP A 49 4.60 -3.28 14.95
C ASP A 49 3.11 -3.16 15.32
N SER A 50 2.76 -3.06 16.58
CA SER A 50 1.37 -2.89 17.04
C SER A 50 0.98 -1.43 17.29
N LYS A 51 1.91 -0.49 17.12
CA LYS A 51 1.67 0.93 17.39
C LYS A 51 1.15 1.62 16.13
N ILE A 52 -0.03 2.21 16.24
CA ILE A 52 -0.67 3.01 15.18
C ILE A 52 -0.78 4.45 15.66
N VAL A 53 -0.34 5.39 14.85
CA VAL A 53 -0.41 6.82 15.13
C VAL A 53 -1.10 7.52 13.96
N GLU A 54 -2.00 8.44 14.25
CA GLU A 54 -2.61 9.31 13.24
C GLU A 54 -1.99 10.69 13.33
N LEU A 55 -1.48 11.18 12.20
CA LEU A 55 -0.82 12.48 12.11
C LEU A 55 -1.51 13.35 11.07
N LYS A 56 -1.67 14.64 11.41
CA LYS A 56 -2.23 15.62 10.49
C LYS A 56 -1.14 16.09 9.53
N ILE A 57 -1.44 16.08 8.25
CA ILE A 57 -0.50 16.50 7.21
C ILE A 57 -0.53 18.02 7.08
N GLU A 58 0.63 18.65 7.19
CA GLU A 58 0.81 20.08 6.94
C GLU A 58 1.16 20.35 5.47
N LYS A 59 2.12 19.61 4.94
CA LYS A 59 2.55 19.74 3.54
C LYS A 59 2.93 18.39 2.98
N PHE A 60 2.65 18.20 1.70
CA PHE A 60 3.09 17.04 0.95
C PHE A 60 3.58 17.48 -0.43
N ASP A 61 4.82 17.15 -0.76
CA ASP A 61 5.40 17.40 -2.09
C ASP A 61 5.47 16.08 -2.86
N LEU A 62 4.63 15.98 -3.88
CA LEU A 62 4.52 14.81 -4.73
C LEU A 62 5.81 14.53 -5.50
N SER A 63 6.47 15.58 -5.98
CA SER A 63 7.65 15.44 -6.85
C SER A 63 8.88 14.94 -6.10
N SER A 64 9.07 15.38 -4.86
CA SER A 64 10.22 15.01 -4.03
C SER A 64 9.92 13.89 -3.04
N LEU A 65 8.65 13.51 -2.88
CA LEU A 65 8.17 12.55 -1.88
C LEU A 65 8.57 12.96 -0.46
N LEU A 66 8.35 14.22 -0.15
CA LEU A 66 8.56 14.78 1.18
C LEU A 66 7.22 15.10 1.82
N ILE A 67 7.08 14.73 3.08
CA ILE A 67 5.88 15.02 3.86
C ILE A 67 6.26 15.72 5.16
N LYS A 68 5.44 16.68 5.57
CA LYS A 68 5.57 17.33 6.85
C LYS A 68 4.25 17.23 7.59
N PHE A 69 4.33 16.84 8.86
CA PHE A 69 3.18 16.76 9.75
C PHE A 69 3.13 17.95 10.67
N PHE A 70 1.92 18.34 11.06
CA PHE A 70 1.74 19.33 12.12
C PHE A 70 2.38 18.83 13.43
N ASP A 71 2.90 19.73 14.23
CA ASP A 71 3.52 19.44 15.53
C ASP A 71 4.83 18.64 15.47
N ILE A 72 5.32 18.32 14.31
CA ILE A 72 6.64 17.68 14.11
C ILE A 72 7.53 18.69 13.40
N ASN A 73 8.33 19.43 14.17
CA ASN A 73 9.05 20.60 13.66
C ASN A 73 10.57 20.46 13.69
N ASP A 74 11.08 19.31 14.09
CA ASP A 74 12.51 19.07 14.15
C ASP A 74 12.88 17.66 13.72
N ARG A 75 14.16 17.49 13.40
CA ARG A 75 14.72 16.23 12.93
C ARG A 75 14.59 15.09 13.96
N ASN A 76 14.76 15.39 15.24
CA ASN A 76 14.71 14.38 16.28
C ASN A 76 13.32 13.75 16.43
N ASN A 77 12.28 14.56 16.29
CA ASN A 77 10.91 14.06 16.32
C ASN A 77 10.58 13.21 15.10
N VAL A 78 11.15 13.53 13.93
CA VAL A 78 10.99 12.72 12.72
C VAL A 78 11.65 11.34 12.88
N GLU A 79 12.81 11.29 13.52
CA GLU A 79 13.54 10.02 13.72
C GLU A 79 12.71 8.98 14.48
N LYS A 80 11.80 9.41 15.34
CA LYS A 80 10.90 8.50 16.07
C LYS A 80 9.97 7.72 15.15
N TYR A 81 9.75 8.23 13.96
CA TYR A 81 8.82 7.63 12.98
C TYR A 81 9.54 6.94 11.83
N ARG A 82 10.85 6.78 11.90
CA ARG A 82 11.62 6.03 10.90
C ARG A 82 11.10 4.60 10.81
N ASP A 83 10.95 4.11 9.58
CA ASP A 83 10.47 2.77 9.24
C ASP A 83 9.00 2.50 9.59
N PHE A 84 8.25 3.50 10.00
CA PHE A 84 6.80 3.36 10.13
C PHE A 84 6.18 3.17 8.75
N GLU A 85 5.28 2.22 8.63
CA GLU A 85 4.48 2.01 7.42
C GLU A 85 3.44 3.10 7.27
N ILE A 86 3.20 3.54 6.04
CA ILE A 86 2.16 4.49 5.71
C ILE A 86 0.91 3.71 5.34
N LEU A 87 -0.18 3.96 6.07
CA LEU A 87 -1.45 3.29 5.87
C LEU A 87 -2.48 4.27 5.33
N ILE A 88 -3.24 3.84 4.34
CA ILE A 88 -4.42 4.57 3.91
C ILE A 88 -5.62 3.64 3.87
N LEU A 89 -6.81 4.21 4.01
CA LEU A 89 -8.03 3.46 3.81
C LEU A 89 -8.14 3.05 2.34
N ARG A 90 -8.56 1.83 2.12
CA ARG A 90 -8.80 1.33 0.78
C ARG A 90 -9.77 2.22 -0.01
N SER A 91 -10.76 2.77 0.68
CA SER A 91 -11.73 3.69 0.08
C SER A 91 -11.14 5.04 -0.34
N ASP A 92 -10.01 5.42 0.24
CA ASP A 92 -9.31 6.68 -0.09
C ASP A 92 -8.33 6.53 -1.25
N ILE A 93 -8.18 5.32 -1.76
CA ILE A 93 -7.33 5.06 -2.91
C ILE A 93 -8.06 5.56 -4.15
N LYS A 94 -7.65 6.73 -4.61
CA LYS A 94 -8.14 7.32 -5.86
C LYS A 94 -7.15 6.96 -6.96
N GLY A 95 -7.38 5.82 -7.59
CA GLY A 95 -6.63 5.47 -8.78
C GLY A 95 -7.54 5.46 -9.99
N ASN A 96 -6.96 5.39 -11.19
CA ASN A 96 -7.70 4.95 -12.34
C ASN A 96 -8.31 3.58 -12.01
N LYS A 97 -9.49 3.29 -12.57
CA LYS A 97 -10.14 1.99 -12.37
C LYS A 97 -9.24 0.80 -12.71
N ASP A 98 -8.12 1.07 -13.37
CA ASP A 98 -7.14 0.08 -13.78
C ASP A 98 -5.98 -0.08 -12.77
N ASP A 99 -5.88 0.79 -11.77
CA ASP A 99 -4.83 0.71 -10.75
C ASP A 99 -5.29 -0.20 -9.61
N LEU A 100 -4.88 -1.45 -9.69
CA LEU A 100 -5.11 -2.42 -8.64
C LEU A 100 -3.91 -2.49 -7.71
N TYR A 101 -4.16 -2.39 -6.41
CA TYR A 101 -3.14 -2.68 -5.43
C TYR A 101 -3.00 -4.19 -5.29
N LEU A 102 -1.77 -4.67 -5.34
CA LEU A 102 -1.50 -6.09 -5.25
C LEU A 102 -2.06 -6.72 -3.98
N ALA A 103 -1.99 -5.99 -2.88
CA ALA A 103 -2.53 -6.46 -1.60
C ALA A 103 -4.02 -6.76 -1.64
N ASP A 104 -4.77 -6.12 -2.54
CA ASP A 104 -6.21 -6.34 -2.69
C ASP A 104 -6.54 -7.65 -3.39
N LEU A 105 -5.57 -8.26 -4.04
CA LEU A 105 -5.75 -9.52 -4.74
C LEU A 105 -5.65 -10.73 -3.81
N ILE A 106 -5.08 -10.57 -2.62
CA ILE A 106 -4.97 -11.67 -1.64
C ILE A 106 -6.37 -12.14 -1.25
N ASP A 107 -6.56 -13.44 -1.20
CA ASP A 107 -7.83 -14.13 -0.96
C ASP A 107 -8.85 -14.05 -2.12
N SER A 108 -8.46 -13.45 -3.24
CA SER A 108 -9.29 -13.44 -4.44
C SER A 108 -9.23 -14.79 -5.16
N GLU A 109 -10.30 -15.10 -5.86
CA GLU A 109 -10.39 -16.32 -6.67
C GLU A 109 -9.77 -16.09 -8.04
N LEU A 110 -9.01 -17.06 -8.50
CA LEU A 110 -8.45 -17.06 -9.86
C LEU A 110 -9.25 -18.01 -10.75
N TYR A 111 -9.62 -17.53 -11.93
CA TYR A 111 -10.35 -18.30 -12.94
C TYR A 111 -9.53 -18.41 -14.23
N PHE A 112 -9.61 -19.56 -14.85
CA PHE A 112 -9.07 -19.81 -16.18
C PHE A 112 -10.18 -20.42 -17.03
N ASP A 113 -10.51 -19.78 -18.15
CA ASP A 113 -11.63 -20.17 -19.03
C ASP A 113 -12.92 -20.42 -18.23
N GLU A 114 -13.27 -19.47 -17.36
CA GLU A 114 -14.47 -19.50 -16.51
C GLU A 114 -14.48 -20.60 -15.45
N VAL A 115 -13.38 -21.34 -15.30
CA VAL A 115 -13.24 -22.37 -14.27
C VAL A 115 -12.34 -21.87 -13.16
N LYS A 116 -12.82 -21.96 -11.91
CA LYS A 116 -12.02 -21.62 -10.75
C LYS A 116 -10.82 -22.56 -10.61
N VAL A 117 -9.62 -22.02 -10.61
CA VAL A 117 -8.39 -22.80 -10.53
C VAL A 117 -7.68 -22.67 -9.18
N GLY A 118 -8.00 -21.68 -8.39
CA GLY A 118 -7.39 -21.52 -7.07
C GLY A 118 -7.66 -20.16 -6.43
N LEU A 119 -6.99 -19.95 -5.29
CA LEU A 119 -7.03 -18.72 -4.55
C LEU A 119 -5.65 -18.06 -4.55
N ILE A 120 -5.64 -16.74 -4.60
CA ILE A 120 -4.42 -15.95 -4.49
C ILE A 120 -4.03 -15.85 -3.02
N SER A 121 -2.90 -16.45 -2.66
CA SER A 121 -2.44 -16.47 -1.27
C SER A 121 -1.45 -15.37 -0.95
N GLU A 122 -0.70 -14.92 -1.94
CA GLU A 122 0.35 -13.93 -1.74
C GLU A 122 0.62 -13.19 -3.05
N THR A 123 1.09 -11.96 -2.93
CA THR A 123 1.57 -11.18 -4.06
C THR A 123 3.04 -10.87 -3.86
N ILE A 124 3.82 -11.03 -4.91
CA ILE A 124 5.28 -10.85 -4.86
C ILE A 124 5.68 -9.82 -5.90
N SER A 125 6.36 -8.76 -5.47
CA SER A 125 6.97 -7.78 -6.36
C SER A 125 8.47 -8.02 -6.42
N TYR A 126 8.98 -8.33 -7.60
CA TYR A 126 10.39 -8.62 -7.78
C TYR A 126 10.91 -7.95 -9.06
N ALA A 127 11.88 -7.06 -8.90
CA ALA A 127 12.59 -6.42 -10.02
C ALA A 127 11.68 -5.84 -11.11
N GLY A 128 10.57 -5.19 -10.72
CA GLY A 128 9.60 -4.62 -11.65
C GLY A 128 8.62 -5.62 -12.23
N ASN A 129 8.68 -6.88 -11.82
CA ASN A 129 7.71 -7.91 -12.18
C ASN A 129 6.86 -8.26 -10.97
N ASP A 130 5.55 -8.21 -11.15
CA ASP A 130 4.60 -8.61 -10.13
C ASP A 130 4.12 -10.02 -10.40
N LEU A 131 4.13 -10.85 -9.36
CA LEU A 131 3.73 -12.25 -9.41
C LEU A 131 2.60 -12.51 -8.42
N LEU A 132 1.66 -13.35 -8.82
CA LEU A 132 0.64 -13.89 -7.95
C LEU A 132 1.04 -15.31 -7.53
N LYS A 133 1.02 -15.57 -6.24
CA LYS A 133 1.14 -16.93 -5.72
C LYS A 133 -0.26 -17.50 -5.55
N VAL A 134 -0.56 -18.53 -6.32
CA VAL A 134 -1.88 -19.15 -6.37
C VAL A 134 -1.82 -20.55 -5.80
N VAL A 135 -2.73 -20.86 -4.88
CA VAL A 135 -2.90 -22.20 -4.34
C VAL A 135 -4.07 -22.86 -5.06
N GLY A 136 -3.78 -23.90 -5.82
CA GLY A 136 -4.77 -24.69 -6.55
C GLY A 136 -5.47 -25.73 -5.67
N PHE A 137 -6.47 -26.41 -6.23
CA PHE A 137 -7.24 -27.43 -5.52
C PHE A 137 -6.43 -28.62 -5.03
N ASN A 138 -5.31 -28.90 -5.68
CA ASN A 138 -4.39 -29.96 -5.29
C ASN A 138 -3.37 -29.51 -4.24
N ARG A 139 -3.57 -28.34 -3.63
CA ARG A 139 -2.65 -27.69 -2.70
C ARG A 139 -1.28 -27.35 -3.27
N LYS A 140 -1.12 -27.41 -4.58
CA LYS A 140 0.11 -26.98 -5.25
C LYS A 140 0.09 -25.47 -5.41
N GLU A 141 1.26 -24.88 -5.23
CA GLU A 141 1.47 -23.44 -5.41
C GLU A 141 1.99 -23.16 -6.82
N HIS A 142 1.45 -22.12 -7.42
CA HIS A 142 1.87 -21.65 -8.74
C HIS A 142 2.17 -20.15 -8.67
N LEU A 143 3.22 -19.74 -9.38
CA LEU A 143 3.55 -18.33 -9.55
C LEU A 143 3.10 -17.89 -10.93
N ILE A 144 2.23 -16.89 -10.96
CA ILE A 144 1.64 -16.36 -12.20
C ILE A 144 2.03 -14.90 -12.36
N PRO A 145 2.72 -14.52 -13.45
CA PRO A 145 3.06 -13.13 -13.70
C PRO A 145 1.81 -12.32 -14.01
N ILE A 146 1.75 -11.11 -13.43
CA ILE A 146 0.67 -10.17 -13.70
C ILE A 146 1.03 -9.38 -14.95
N ARG A 147 0.38 -9.71 -16.05
CA ARG A 147 0.49 -9.00 -17.32
C ARG A 147 -0.90 -8.65 -17.79
N LYS A 148 -1.08 -7.46 -18.33
CA LYS A 148 -2.39 -6.99 -18.84
C LYS A 148 -2.99 -7.93 -19.89
N GLU A 149 -2.14 -8.60 -20.65
CA GLU A 149 -2.56 -9.56 -21.67
C GLU A 149 -3.05 -10.89 -21.09
N LEU A 150 -2.61 -11.23 -19.90
CA LEU A 150 -2.86 -12.53 -19.28
C LEU A 150 -3.91 -12.51 -18.18
N VAL A 151 -4.07 -11.38 -17.49
CA VAL A 151 -4.92 -11.29 -16.31
C VAL A 151 -5.97 -10.20 -16.50
N LYS A 152 -7.24 -10.57 -16.35
CA LYS A 152 -8.37 -9.64 -16.31
C LYS A 152 -8.95 -9.62 -14.92
N PHE A 153 -9.35 -8.44 -14.49
CA PHE A 153 -9.99 -8.25 -13.19
C PHE A 153 -11.47 -7.97 -13.37
N PHE A 154 -12.24 -8.55 -12.52
CA PHE A 154 -13.69 -8.36 -12.53
C PHE A 154 -14.15 -7.64 -11.26
#